data_c694ca258046e83614e864eb7030f834
#
_entry.id   c694ca258046e83614e864eb7030f834
#
_cell.length_a   1.000
_cell.length_b   1.000
_cell.length_c   1.000
_cell.angle_alpha   90.00
_cell.angle_beta   90.00
_cell.angle_gamma   90.00
#
_symmetry.space_group_name_H-M   'P 1'
#
loop_
_entity.id
_entity.type
_entity.pdbx_description
1 polymer ?
#
loop_
_entity_poly.entity_id
_entity_poly.type
_entity_poly.pdbx_seq_one_letter_code
_entity_poly.pdbx_strand_id
1 'polypeptide(L)'
;MIQKQSLESSILHALKDKQFSVHFQPIIQASTQKVTGCEALLRWNHPTQGQIPPTIFIPLAERLGFIEQLTDFVIEKALKLIERNPNLMQGKYVSVNIDRSLMCDVAFTYRMVERVMTNSKFAQHIAFEITENGDFTDHELNMVERNFQLLSQAGIRLLVDDFGTGYSGLNFVRQFHFDTLKIDRVFVKNLGHEPHLNNLLMSMLQLAQSLDMQVIVEGVETQEQLDILRELGVDYIQGYLYSKPLPAREFVDYLAGNAQESEGQLSLALS
;
A
#
# COMPACT_ATOMS: atom_id res chain seq x y z
N MET A 1 -16.14 -18.46 21.04
CA MET A 1 -16.87 -19.09 19.93
C MET A 1 -18.07 -18.29 19.45
N ILE A 2 -18.97 -17.82 20.31
CA ILE A 2 -20.19 -17.06 19.94
C ILE A 2 -19.90 -15.74 19.19
N GLN A 3 -18.84 -14.98 19.60
CA GLN A 3 -18.46 -13.73 18.90
C GLN A 3 -17.95 -13.96 17.47
N LYS A 4 -17.24 -15.04 17.19
CA LYS A 4 -16.71 -15.35 15.85
C LYS A 4 -17.82 -15.69 14.86
N GLN A 5 -18.81 -16.48 15.26
CA GLN A 5 -19.98 -16.79 14.43
C GLN A 5 -20.85 -15.57 14.12
N SER A 6 -20.90 -14.59 15.03
CA SER A 6 -21.58 -13.31 14.82
C SER A 6 -20.88 -12.46 13.74
N LEU A 7 -19.54 -12.43 13.67
CA LEU A 7 -18.80 -11.66 12.66
C LEU A 7 -18.87 -12.30 11.27
N GLU A 8 -18.90 -13.62 11.17
CA GLU A 8 -19.02 -14.35 9.90
C GLU A 8 -20.32 -14.03 9.15
N SER A 9 -21.44 -13.96 9.85
CA SER A 9 -22.71 -13.55 9.24
C SER A 9 -22.74 -12.05 8.94
N SER A 10 -22.10 -11.23 9.78
CA SER A 10 -22.10 -9.77 9.64
C SER A 10 -21.28 -9.31 8.45
N ILE A 11 -20.10 -9.90 8.19
CA ILE A 11 -19.19 -9.45 7.14
C ILE A 11 -19.82 -9.58 5.74
N LEU A 12 -20.62 -10.62 5.50
CA LEU A 12 -21.27 -10.87 4.22
C LEU A 12 -22.29 -9.78 3.85
N HIS A 13 -22.85 -9.10 4.84
CA HIS A 13 -23.81 -8.01 4.63
C HIS A 13 -23.17 -6.61 4.81
N ALA A 14 -21.97 -6.56 5.38
CA ALA A 14 -21.34 -5.32 5.79
C ALA A 14 -21.07 -4.31 4.64
N LEU A 15 -20.79 -4.78 3.40
CA LEU A 15 -20.70 -3.92 2.23
C LEU A 15 -22.04 -3.25 1.90
N LYS A 16 -23.11 -4.05 1.84
CA LYS A 16 -24.48 -3.59 1.55
C LYS A 16 -24.95 -2.62 2.64
N ASP A 17 -24.62 -2.90 3.88
CA ASP A 17 -24.99 -2.11 5.06
C ASP A 17 -24.07 -0.89 5.29
N LYS A 18 -23.14 -0.62 4.35
CA LYS A 18 -22.22 0.51 4.38
C LYS A 18 -21.35 0.57 5.64
N GLN A 19 -20.99 -0.57 6.20
CA GLN A 19 -20.14 -0.68 7.38
C GLN A 19 -18.65 -0.56 7.03
N PHE A 20 -18.27 -0.72 5.76
CA PHE A 20 -16.91 -0.54 5.28
C PHE A 20 -16.64 0.88 4.81
N SER A 21 -15.46 1.38 5.15
CA SER A 21 -14.90 2.64 4.64
C SER A 21 -13.44 2.43 4.24
N VAL A 22 -12.90 3.32 3.40
CA VAL A 22 -11.48 3.33 3.03
C VAL A 22 -10.86 4.60 3.55
N HIS A 23 -9.74 4.45 4.27
CA HIS A 23 -8.88 5.53 4.70
C HIS A 23 -7.62 5.55 3.84
N PHE A 24 -7.03 6.71 3.66
CA PHE A 24 -5.85 6.90 2.84
C PHE A 24 -4.69 7.41 3.70
N GLN A 25 -3.56 6.72 3.67
CA GLN A 25 -2.37 7.16 4.37
C GLN A 25 -1.34 7.69 3.38
N PRO A 26 -0.86 8.94 3.55
CA PRO A 26 0.06 9.54 2.60
C PRO A 26 1.42 8.82 2.58
N ILE A 27 1.98 8.69 1.37
CA ILE A 27 3.35 8.27 1.10
C ILE A 27 4.13 9.52 0.69
N ILE A 28 5.24 9.78 1.38
CA ILE A 28 5.99 11.03 1.31
C ILE A 28 7.36 10.77 0.70
N GLN A 29 7.78 11.57 -0.26
CA GLN A 29 9.16 11.56 -0.73
C GLN A 29 10.09 12.09 0.37
N ALA A 30 11.06 11.29 0.81
CA ALA A 30 11.91 11.60 1.95
C ALA A 30 12.71 12.91 1.75
N SER A 31 13.24 13.15 0.55
CA SER A 31 14.07 14.32 0.22
C SER A 31 13.29 15.64 0.14
N THR A 32 12.09 15.64 -0.46
CA THR A 32 11.30 16.85 -0.73
C THR A 32 10.14 17.07 0.23
N GLN A 33 9.80 16.07 1.02
CA GLN A 33 8.61 16.01 1.90
C GLN A 33 7.27 16.16 1.17
N LYS A 34 7.25 15.97 -0.15
CA LYS A 34 6.02 16.04 -0.94
C LYS A 34 5.28 14.71 -0.95
N VAL A 35 3.95 14.78 -0.96
CA VAL A 35 3.11 13.60 -1.15
C VAL A 35 3.27 13.08 -2.56
N THR A 36 3.65 11.80 -2.71
CA THR A 36 3.81 11.09 -4.00
C THR A 36 2.73 10.06 -4.25
N GLY A 37 2.04 9.64 -3.22
CA GLY A 37 0.95 8.66 -3.28
C GLY A 37 0.28 8.49 -1.93
N CYS A 38 -0.56 7.48 -1.84
CA CYS A 38 -1.14 7.04 -0.58
C CYS A 38 -1.51 5.56 -0.64
N GLU A 39 -1.53 4.91 0.52
CA GLU A 39 -2.07 3.57 0.69
C GLU A 39 -3.55 3.62 1.05
N ALA A 40 -4.37 2.80 0.37
CA ALA A 40 -5.80 2.65 0.62
C ALA A 40 -6.06 1.53 1.63
N LEU A 41 -6.46 1.91 2.82
CA LEU A 41 -6.61 1.04 3.98
C LEU A 41 -8.08 0.81 4.32
N LEU A 42 -8.56 -0.42 4.18
CA LEU A 42 -9.93 -0.80 4.52
C LEU A 42 -10.18 -0.71 6.03
N ARG A 43 -11.35 -0.21 6.40
CA ARG A 43 -11.84 -0.11 7.78
C ARG A 43 -13.23 -0.69 7.88
N TRP A 44 -13.46 -1.55 8.88
CA TRP A 44 -14.78 -2.09 9.17
C TRP A 44 -15.34 -1.50 10.46
N ASN A 45 -16.41 -0.73 10.34
CA ASN A 45 -17.11 -0.11 11.46
C ASN A 45 -18.39 -0.92 11.74
N HIS A 46 -18.27 -1.91 12.61
CA HIS A 46 -19.39 -2.76 12.99
C HIS A 46 -20.35 -2.01 13.91
N PRO A 47 -21.68 -2.08 13.70
CA PRO A 47 -22.66 -1.23 14.41
C PRO A 47 -22.70 -1.43 15.93
N THR A 48 -22.34 -2.61 16.41
CA THR A 48 -22.39 -2.93 17.86
C THR A 48 -21.00 -3.21 18.47
N GLN A 49 -19.99 -3.55 17.66
CA GLN A 49 -18.65 -3.89 18.14
C GLN A 49 -17.62 -2.76 17.86
N GLY A 50 -18.05 -1.68 17.20
CA GLY A 50 -17.15 -0.59 16.82
C GLY A 50 -16.20 -0.99 15.69
N GLN A 51 -15.00 -0.43 15.69
CA GLN A 51 -14.00 -0.68 14.65
C GLN A 51 -13.38 -2.07 14.83
N ILE A 52 -13.58 -2.94 13.84
CA ILE A 52 -12.96 -4.27 13.77
C ILE A 52 -11.61 -4.15 13.06
N PRO A 53 -10.50 -4.63 13.67
CA PRO A 53 -9.18 -4.58 13.05
C PRO A 53 -9.07 -5.42 11.76
N PRO A 54 -8.26 -5.00 10.76
CA PRO A 54 -7.99 -5.79 9.54
C PRO A 54 -7.45 -7.19 9.84
N THR A 55 -6.60 -7.33 10.84
CA THR A 55 -6.04 -8.62 11.30
C THR A 55 -7.10 -9.64 11.75
N ILE A 56 -8.34 -9.18 12.01
CA ILE A 56 -9.47 -10.04 12.35
C ILE A 56 -10.35 -10.30 11.12
N PHE A 57 -10.70 -9.26 10.37
CA PHE A 57 -11.70 -9.43 9.31
C PHE A 57 -11.12 -9.85 7.96
N ILE A 58 -9.86 -9.55 7.65
CA ILE A 58 -9.23 -10.00 6.39
C ILE A 58 -9.15 -11.52 6.35
N PRO A 59 -8.56 -12.24 7.34
CA PRO A 59 -8.56 -13.70 7.34
C PRO A 59 -9.96 -14.31 7.35
N LEU A 60 -10.94 -13.58 7.89
CA LEU A 60 -12.34 -14.01 7.86
C LEU A 60 -12.91 -13.91 6.44
N ALA A 61 -12.64 -12.81 5.74
CA ALA A 61 -13.08 -12.60 4.36
C ALA A 61 -12.46 -13.61 3.39
N GLU A 62 -11.16 -13.91 3.55
CA GLU A 62 -10.45 -14.95 2.80
C GLU A 62 -11.14 -16.31 2.94
N ARG A 63 -11.33 -16.76 4.20
CA ARG A 63 -11.96 -18.05 4.48
C ARG A 63 -13.40 -18.18 3.93
N LEU A 64 -14.13 -17.07 3.86
CA LEU A 64 -15.49 -17.01 3.34
C LEU A 64 -15.57 -16.77 1.83
N GLY A 65 -14.42 -16.62 1.13
CA GLY A 65 -14.37 -16.27 -0.29
C GLY A 65 -14.91 -14.87 -0.59
N PHE A 66 -14.80 -13.94 0.37
CA PHE A 66 -15.34 -12.58 0.28
C PHE A 66 -14.25 -11.51 0.02
N ILE A 67 -12.98 -11.93 -0.02
CA ILE A 67 -11.83 -11.01 -0.15
C ILE A 67 -11.85 -10.24 -1.47
N GLU A 68 -12.27 -10.86 -2.57
CA GLU A 68 -12.37 -10.21 -3.88
C GLU A 68 -13.34 -9.02 -3.85
N GLN A 69 -14.52 -9.18 -3.25
CA GLN A 69 -15.50 -8.10 -3.13
C GLN A 69 -14.99 -6.94 -2.28
N LEU A 70 -14.20 -7.21 -1.24
CA LEU A 70 -13.54 -6.17 -0.45
C LEU A 70 -12.46 -5.45 -1.25
N THR A 71 -11.65 -6.18 -2.00
CA THR A 71 -10.62 -5.60 -2.87
C THR A 71 -11.24 -4.73 -3.96
N ASP A 72 -12.28 -5.21 -4.64
CA ASP A 72 -13.01 -4.41 -5.65
C ASP A 72 -13.61 -3.13 -5.04
N PHE A 73 -14.15 -3.22 -3.81
CA PHE A 73 -14.64 -2.05 -3.08
C PHE A 73 -13.54 -1.02 -2.82
N VAL A 74 -12.34 -1.46 -2.37
CA VAL A 74 -11.20 -0.55 -2.14
C VAL A 74 -10.76 0.10 -3.44
N ILE A 75 -10.59 -0.67 -4.52
CA ILE A 75 -10.23 -0.16 -5.85
C ILE A 75 -11.24 0.88 -6.32
N GLU A 76 -12.54 0.61 -6.18
CA GLU A 76 -13.59 1.57 -6.56
C GLU A 76 -13.49 2.88 -5.78
N LYS A 77 -13.19 2.82 -4.46
CA LYS A 77 -12.99 4.03 -3.65
C LYS A 77 -11.72 4.79 -4.04
N ALA A 78 -10.63 4.09 -4.34
CA ALA A 78 -9.40 4.69 -4.84
C ALA A 78 -9.64 5.43 -6.18
N LEU A 79 -10.30 4.79 -7.13
CA LEU A 79 -10.67 5.42 -8.41
C LEU A 79 -11.55 6.65 -8.21
N LYS A 80 -12.56 6.58 -7.35
CA LYS A 80 -13.42 7.73 -7.02
C LYS A 80 -12.65 8.90 -6.40
N LEU A 81 -11.62 8.62 -5.58
CA LEU A 81 -10.74 9.66 -5.04
C LEU A 81 -9.99 10.37 -6.18
N ILE A 82 -9.40 9.61 -7.10
CA ILE A 82 -8.62 10.12 -8.22
C ILE A 82 -9.50 10.93 -9.19
N GLU A 83 -10.65 10.38 -9.58
CA GLU A 83 -11.58 11.01 -10.53
C GLU A 83 -12.14 12.32 -10.03
N ARG A 84 -12.44 12.42 -8.73
CA ARG A 84 -13.00 13.62 -8.10
C ARG A 84 -11.97 14.71 -7.84
N ASN A 85 -10.68 14.37 -7.80
CA ASN A 85 -9.60 15.27 -7.44
C ASN A 85 -8.43 15.22 -8.44
N PRO A 86 -8.66 15.36 -9.77
CA PRO A 86 -7.65 15.10 -10.79
C PRO A 86 -6.39 15.97 -10.63
N ASN A 87 -6.55 17.23 -10.24
CA ASN A 87 -5.43 18.15 -10.08
C ASN A 87 -4.56 17.79 -8.86
N LEU A 88 -5.20 17.46 -7.72
CA LEU A 88 -4.48 17.06 -6.50
C LEU A 88 -3.81 15.70 -6.64
N MET A 89 -4.39 14.81 -7.45
CA MET A 89 -3.86 13.46 -7.69
C MET A 89 -2.92 13.38 -8.90
N GLN A 90 -2.66 14.49 -9.58
CA GLN A 90 -1.73 14.51 -10.71
C GLN A 90 -0.32 14.04 -10.27
N GLY A 91 0.22 13.03 -10.96
CA GLY A 91 1.52 12.43 -10.66
C GLY A 91 1.57 11.59 -9.37
N LYS A 92 0.43 11.36 -8.71
CA LYS A 92 0.32 10.56 -7.49
C LYS A 92 -0.42 9.25 -7.77
N TYR A 93 -0.17 8.25 -6.94
CA TYR A 93 -0.84 6.94 -7.04
C TYR A 93 -1.53 6.58 -5.72
N VAL A 94 -2.45 5.63 -5.81
CA VAL A 94 -3.07 4.96 -4.67
C VAL A 94 -2.68 3.50 -4.73
N SER A 95 -2.03 3.00 -3.71
CA SER A 95 -1.74 1.57 -3.57
C SER A 95 -2.88 0.85 -2.87
N VAL A 96 -3.10 -0.38 -3.28
CA VAL A 96 -4.17 -1.26 -2.79
C VAL A 96 -3.57 -2.62 -2.46
N ASN A 97 -3.84 -3.09 -1.26
CA ASN A 97 -3.44 -4.43 -0.82
C ASN A 97 -4.20 -5.51 -1.59
N ILE A 98 -3.47 -6.43 -2.18
CA ILE A 98 -4.00 -7.57 -2.95
C ILE A 98 -3.69 -8.86 -2.22
N ASP A 99 -4.75 -9.61 -1.92
CA ASP A 99 -4.62 -10.92 -1.29
C ASP A 99 -3.95 -11.94 -2.22
N ARG A 100 -3.22 -12.86 -1.62
CA ARG A 100 -2.52 -13.94 -2.32
C ARG A 100 -3.42 -14.74 -3.27
N SER A 101 -4.65 -15.04 -2.85
CA SER A 101 -5.58 -15.81 -3.67
C SER A 101 -5.94 -15.11 -4.97
N LEU A 102 -6.02 -13.77 -4.94
CA LEU A 102 -6.30 -12.94 -6.12
C LEU A 102 -5.11 -12.87 -7.07
N MET A 103 -3.87 -13.01 -6.55
CA MET A 103 -2.68 -13.07 -7.40
C MET A 103 -2.61 -14.35 -8.21
N CYS A 104 -3.13 -15.45 -7.69
CA CYS A 104 -3.27 -16.70 -8.41
C CYS A 104 -4.49 -16.70 -9.33
N ASP A 105 -5.40 -15.72 -9.23
CA ASP A 105 -6.63 -15.67 -10.03
C ASP A 105 -6.40 -14.95 -11.37
N VAL A 106 -6.42 -15.74 -12.44
CA VAL A 106 -6.30 -15.26 -13.81
C VAL A 106 -7.49 -14.38 -14.21
N ALA A 107 -8.70 -14.64 -13.71
CA ALA A 107 -9.88 -13.85 -14.01
C ALA A 107 -9.79 -12.47 -13.36
N PHE A 108 -9.32 -12.39 -12.12
CA PHE A 108 -9.02 -11.12 -11.46
C PHE A 108 -8.00 -10.31 -12.28
N THR A 109 -6.88 -10.92 -12.68
CA THR A 109 -5.84 -10.26 -13.49
C THR A 109 -6.39 -9.69 -14.78
N TYR A 110 -7.15 -10.47 -15.56
CA TYR A 110 -7.76 -9.99 -16.79
C TYR A 110 -8.73 -8.82 -16.58
N ARG A 111 -9.53 -8.85 -15.51
CA ARG A 111 -10.40 -7.71 -15.17
C ARG A 111 -9.60 -6.45 -14.86
N MET A 112 -8.45 -6.56 -14.18
CA MET A 112 -7.59 -5.41 -13.90
C MET A 112 -6.98 -4.85 -15.18
N VAL A 113 -6.48 -5.71 -16.08
CA VAL A 113 -5.96 -5.31 -17.39
C VAL A 113 -7.06 -4.65 -18.23
N GLU A 114 -8.28 -5.19 -18.24
CA GLU A 114 -9.42 -4.59 -18.94
C GLU A 114 -9.76 -3.18 -18.39
N ARG A 115 -9.72 -3.00 -17.06
CA ARG A 115 -9.89 -1.68 -16.43
C ARG A 115 -8.84 -0.66 -16.90
N VAL A 116 -7.59 -1.09 -17.09
CA VAL A 116 -6.53 -0.25 -17.68
C VAL A 116 -6.85 0.12 -19.13
N MET A 117 -7.26 -0.86 -19.94
CA MET A 117 -7.57 -0.63 -21.36
C MET A 117 -8.76 0.31 -21.55
N THR A 118 -9.74 0.26 -20.66
CA THR A 118 -10.94 1.12 -20.69
C THR A 118 -10.74 2.48 -20.04
N ASN A 119 -9.78 2.61 -19.13
CA ASN A 119 -9.46 3.85 -18.44
C ASN A 119 -7.93 3.96 -18.24
N SER A 120 -7.27 4.69 -19.15
CA SER A 120 -5.81 4.88 -19.12
C SER A 120 -5.27 5.50 -17.82
N LYS A 121 -6.11 6.23 -17.07
CA LYS A 121 -5.74 6.78 -15.75
C LYS A 121 -5.61 5.70 -14.69
N PHE A 122 -6.21 4.52 -14.87
CA PHE A 122 -6.14 3.43 -13.91
C PHE A 122 -4.68 3.01 -13.65
N ALA A 123 -3.94 2.64 -14.68
CA ALA A 123 -2.55 2.19 -14.54
C ALA A 123 -1.62 3.29 -13.98
N GLN A 124 -1.88 4.56 -14.33
CA GLN A 124 -1.05 5.67 -13.88
C GLN A 124 -1.20 5.97 -12.38
N HIS A 125 -2.36 5.64 -11.80
CA HIS A 125 -2.73 6.05 -10.46
C HIS A 125 -3.02 4.89 -9.50
N ILE A 126 -3.05 3.64 -9.97
CA ILE A 126 -3.26 2.47 -9.11
C ILE A 126 -1.97 1.65 -9.07
N ALA A 127 -1.62 1.21 -7.86
CA ALA A 127 -0.54 0.26 -7.61
C ALA A 127 -1.07 -0.88 -6.74
N PHE A 128 -0.48 -2.06 -6.85
CA PHE A 128 -0.85 -3.22 -6.05
C PHE A 128 0.24 -3.55 -5.05
N GLU A 129 -0.14 -3.69 -3.78
CA GLU A 129 0.72 -4.13 -2.69
C GLU A 129 0.51 -5.60 -2.41
N ILE A 130 1.60 -6.34 -2.31
CA ILE A 130 1.61 -7.78 -2.24
C ILE A 130 2.56 -8.21 -1.13
N THR A 131 2.04 -8.92 -0.13
CA THR A 131 2.88 -9.41 0.96
C THR A 131 3.78 -10.56 0.50
N GLU A 132 5.04 -10.57 0.98
CA GLU A 132 5.99 -11.66 0.74
C GLU A 132 5.58 -12.98 1.40
N ASN A 133 4.64 -12.92 2.34
CA ASN A 133 4.26 -14.05 3.18
C ASN A 133 3.35 -15.04 2.45
N GLY A 134 3.77 -16.30 2.43
CA GLY A 134 2.99 -17.43 1.97
C GLY A 134 3.82 -18.47 1.22
N ASP A 135 3.57 -19.74 1.52
CA ASP A 135 4.15 -20.85 0.79
C ASP A 135 3.34 -21.07 -0.48
N PHE A 136 3.87 -20.63 -1.62
CA PHE A 136 3.30 -20.95 -2.92
C PHE A 136 3.77 -22.34 -3.37
N THR A 137 2.86 -23.13 -3.90
CA THR A 137 3.24 -24.33 -4.67
C THR A 137 3.88 -23.92 -6.00
N ASP A 138 4.66 -24.81 -6.64
CA ASP A 138 5.26 -24.51 -7.94
C ASP A 138 4.22 -24.14 -9.00
N HIS A 139 3.03 -24.72 -8.93
CA HIS A 139 1.93 -24.38 -9.82
C HIS A 139 1.44 -22.95 -9.60
N GLU A 140 1.24 -22.54 -8.34
CA GLU A 140 0.83 -21.17 -7.98
C GLU A 140 1.90 -20.15 -8.37
N LEU A 141 3.19 -20.45 -8.17
CA LEU A 141 4.31 -19.59 -8.59
C LEU A 141 4.25 -19.29 -10.09
N ASN A 142 4.03 -20.30 -10.93
CA ASN A 142 3.89 -20.09 -12.38
C ASN A 142 2.67 -19.24 -12.74
N MET A 143 1.57 -19.38 -12.01
CA MET A 143 0.37 -18.55 -12.21
C MET A 143 0.62 -17.09 -11.80
N VAL A 144 1.24 -16.88 -10.64
CA VAL A 144 1.60 -15.54 -10.12
C VAL A 144 2.56 -14.85 -11.10
N GLU A 145 3.60 -15.54 -11.57
CA GLU A 145 4.55 -14.98 -12.53
C GLU A 145 3.86 -14.46 -13.79
N ARG A 146 3.00 -15.29 -14.39
CA ARG A 146 2.22 -14.91 -15.58
C ARG A 146 1.30 -13.71 -15.30
N ASN A 147 0.61 -13.72 -14.17
CA ASN A 147 -0.31 -12.65 -13.78
C ASN A 147 0.44 -11.33 -13.54
N PHE A 148 1.60 -11.39 -12.87
CA PHE A 148 2.44 -10.21 -12.66
C PHE A 148 2.97 -9.62 -13.95
N GLN A 149 3.43 -10.48 -14.88
CA GLN A 149 3.85 -10.04 -16.21
C GLN A 149 2.71 -9.30 -16.95
N LEU A 150 1.48 -9.81 -16.89
CA LEU A 150 0.32 -9.16 -17.52
C LEU A 150 -0.01 -7.80 -16.86
N LEU A 151 0.01 -7.72 -15.53
CA LEU A 151 -0.23 -6.48 -14.79
C LEU A 151 0.85 -5.43 -15.08
N SER A 152 2.13 -5.82 -15.04
CA SER A 152 3.27 -4.96 -15.35
C SER A 152 3.23 -4.46 -16.81
N GLN A 153 2.95 -5.32 -17.79
CA GLN A 153 2.79 -4.94 -19.19
C GLN A 153 1.62 -3.96 -19.39
N ALA A 154 0.57 -4.06 -18.58
CA ALA A 154 -0.52 -3.10 -18.57
C ALA A 154 -0.15 -1.77 -17.88
N GLY A 155 1.04 -1.66 -17.28
CA GLY A 155 1.54 -0.47 -16.59
C GLY A 155 1.08 -0.33 -15.15
N ILE A 156 0.54 -1.39 -14.54
CA ILE A 156 0.20 -1.41 -13.11
C ILE A 156 1.48 -1.65 -12.32
N ARG A 157 1.76 -0.76 -11.37
CA ARG A 157 2.91 -0.90 -10.46
C ARG A 157 2.66 -1.98 -9.43
N LEU A 158 3.71 -2.77 -9.15
CA LEU A 158 3.69 -3.83 -8.15
C LEU A 158 4.65 -3.47 -7.02
N LEU A 159 4.14 -3.47 -5.80
CA LEU A 159 4.90 -3.21 -4.58
C LEU A 159 4.95 -4.49 -3.74
N VAL A 160 6.13 -4.87 -3.26
CA VAL A 160 6.22 -5.93 -2.24
C VAL A 160 6.11 -5.31 -0.86
N ASP A 161 5.20 -5.85 -0.04
CA ASP A 161 4.87 -5.34 1.29
C ASP A 161 5.41 -6.22 2.41
N ASP A 162 5.55 -5.64 3.63
CA ASP A 162 6.04 -6.29 4.84
C ASP A 162 7.42 -6.95 4.69
N PHE A 163 8.29 -6.46 3.77
CA PHE A 163 9.57 -7.08 3.46
C PHE A 163 10.47 -7.19 4.68
N GLY A 164 11.03 -8.39 4.87
CA GLY A 164 11.94 -8.75 5.96
C GLY A 164 11.26 -9.33 7.19
N THR A 165 9.94 -9.45 7.20
CA THR A 165 9.20 -10.08 8.32
C THR A 165 9.02 -11.59 8.15
N GLY A 166 9.20 -12.10 6.91
CA GLY A 166 9.04 -13.50 6.54
C GLY A 166 10.35 -14.23 6.19
N TYR A 167 10.26 -15.54 5.98
CA TYR A 167 11.40 -16.38 5.61
C TYR A 167 11.66 -16.43 4.09
N SER A 168 10.70 -16.05 3.27
CA SER A 168 10.70 -16.27 1.82
C SER A 168 10.99 -15.02 0.98
N GLY A 169 11.07 -13.85 1.61
CA GLY A 169 11.08 -12.55 0.94
C GLY A 169 12.15 -12.38 -0.14
N LEU A 170 13.39 -12.80 0.13
CA LEU A 170 14.46 -12.68 -0.84
C LEU A 170 14.21 -13.54 -2.09
N ASN A 171 13.66 -14.74 -1.94
CA ASN A 171 13.31 -15.58 -3.08
C ASN A 171 12.15 -14.97 -3.88
N PHE A 172 11.18 -14.37 -3.20
CA PHE A 172 10.02 -13.73 -3.80
C PHE A 172 10.43 -12.54 -4.67
N VAL A 173 11.20 -11.59 -4.14
CA VAL A 173 11.67 -10.42 -4.90
C VAL A 173 12.68 -10.76 -5.99
N ARG A 174 13.41 -11.89 -5.87
CA ARG A 174 14.30 -12.38 -6.93
C ARG A 174 13.53 -13.01 -8.09
N GLN A 175 12.40 -13.67 -7.79
CA GLN A 175 11.62 -14.41 -8.78
C GLN A 175 10.71 -13.50 -9.59
N PHE A 176 10.17 -12.45 -8.94
CA PHE A 176 9.19 -11.56 -9.55
C PHE A 176 9.73 -10.14 -9.67
N HIS A 177 9.32 -9.44 -10.71
CA HIS A 177 9.68 -8.03 -10.88
C HIS A 177 8.71 -7.14 -10.11
N PHE A 178 9.25 -6.34 -9.18
CA PHE A 178 8.54 -5.33 -8.42
C PHE A 178 9.13 -3.96 -8.68
N ASP A 179 8.29 -2.92 -8.66
CA ASP A 179 8.72 -1.53 -8.81
C ASP A 179 9.19 -0.92 -7.48
N THR A 180 8.65 -1.42 -6.37
CA THR A 180 8.89 -0.83 -5.05
C THR A 180 8.93 -1.90 -3.95
N LEU A 181 9.82 -1.70 -3.00
CA LEU A 181 9.97 -2.51 -1.80
C LEU A 181 9.53 -1.69 -0.58
N LYS A 182 8.55 -2.20 0.19
CA LYS A 182 8.11 -1.60 1.44
C LYS A 182 8.78 -2.32 2.60
N ILE A 183 9.51 -1.57 3.41
CA ILE A 183 10.21 -2.07 4.59
C ILE A 183 9.33 -1.82 5.81
N ASP A 184 8.97 -2.91 6.52
CA ASP A 184 8.08 -2.87 7.66
C ASP A 184 8.64 -2.04 8.83
N ARG A 185 7.73 -1.45 9.59
CA ARG A 185 8.01 -0.63 10.78
C ARG A 185 8.89 -1.30 11.84
N VAL A 186 8.96 -2.63 11.89
CA VAL A 186 9.79 -3.36 12.85
C VAL A 186 11.26 -2.96 12.74
N PHE A 187 11.72 -2.60 11.55
CA PHE A 187 13.09 -2.15 11.29
C PHE A 187 13.34 -0.67 11.62
N VAL A 188 12.29 0.09 11.88
CA VAL A 188 12.34 1.54 12.14
C VAL A 188 12.12 1.88 13.60
N LYS A 189 11.37 1.06 14.33
CA LYS A 189 10.92 1.35 15.70
C LYS A 189 12.05 1.77 16.65
N ASN A 190 13.23 1.15 16.54
CA ASN A 190 14.41 1.45 17.39
C ASN A 190 15.58 2.03 16.56
N LEU A 191 15.28 2.59 15.40
CA LEU A 191 16.29 3.22 14.54
C LEU A 191 16.95 4.39 15.28
N GLY A 192 18.28 4.47 15.20
CA GLY A 192 19.07 5.43 16.00
C GLY A 192 19.51 4.92 17.35
N HIS A 193 18.80 3.97 17.97
CA HIS A 193 19.16 3.41 19.27
C HIS A 193 19.89 2.06 19.18
N GLU A 194 19.72 1.35 18.08
CA GLU A 194 20.33 0.04 17.85
C GLU A 194 21.20 0.07 16.58
N PRO A 195 22.55 0.17 16.70
CA PRO A 195 23.44 0.37 15.54
C PRO A 195 23.33 -0.73 14.46
N HIS A 196 22.97 -1.97 14.85
CA HIS A 196 22.81 -3.04 13.89
C HIS A 196 21.59 -2.86 12.95
N LEU A 197 20.56 -2.12 13.38
CA LEU A 197 19.39 -1.82 12.55
C LEU A 197 19.77 -0.92 11.37
N ASN A 198 20.65 0.05 11.57
CA ASN A 198 21.14 0.90 10.47
C ASN A 198 21.85 0.06 9.39
N ASN A 199 22.69 -0.89 9.82
CA ASN A 199 23.40 -1.78 8.89
C ASN A 199 22.44 -2.73 8.16
N LEU A 200 21.43 -3.24 8.87
CA LEU A 200 20.41 -4.10 8.27
C LEU A 200 19.58 -3.34 7.25
N LEU A 201 19.12 -2.15 7.58
CA LEU A 201 18.37 -1.28 6.69
C LEU A 201 19.21 -0.91 5.46
N MET A 202 20.50 -0.56 5.64
CA MET A 202 21.41 -0.29 4.52
C MET A 202 21.55 -1.50 3.59
N SER A 203 21.59 -2.73 4.14
CA SER A 203 21.64 -3.95 3.33
C SER A 203 20.37 -4.16 2.52
N MET A 204 19.20 -3.82 3.09
CA MET A 204 17.91 -3.87 2.37
C MET A 204 17.84 -2.81 1.25
N LEU A 205 18.35 -1.60 1.50
CA LEU A 205 18.43 -0.55 0.50
C LEU A 205 19.35 -0.94 -0.67
N GLN A 206 20.51 -1.55 -0.38
CA GLN A 206 21.42 -2.05 -1.40
C GLN A 206 20.79 -3.19 -2.22
N LEU A 207 20.02 -4.08 -1.58
CA LEU A 207 19.28 -5.12 -2.29
C LEU A 207 18.25 -4.49 -3.24
N ALA A 208 17.42 -3.57 -2.76
CA ALA A 208 16.43 -2.88 -3.59
C ALA A 208 17.09 -2.18 -4.78
N GLN A 209 18.18 -1.45 -4.55
CA GLN A 209 18.96 -0.81 -5.59
C GLN A 209 19.51 -1.80 -6.63
N SER A 210 19.99 -2.99 -6.20
CA SER A 210 20.48 -4.02 -7.11
C SER A 210 19.40 -4.65 -7.99
N LEU A 211 18.14 -4.46 -7.62
CA LEU A 211 16.95 -4.93 -8.33
C LEU A 211 16.19 -3.79 -9.04
N ASP A 212 16.77 -2.59 -9.11
CA ASP A 212 16.15 -1.38 -9.69
C ASP A 212 14.80 -1.02 -9.04
N MET A 213 14.63 -1.33 -7.74
CA MET A 213 13.42 -1.06 -6.98
C MET A 213 13.54 0.24 -6.17
N GLN A 214 12.46 1.01 -6.09
CA GLN A 214 12.32 2.11 -5.13
C GLN A 214 12.01 1.55 -3.73
N VAL A 215 12.27 2.33 -2.68
CA VAL A 215 12.03 1.91 -1.30
C VAL A 215 11.05 2.84 -0.60
N ILE A 216 10.04 2.27 0.04
CA ILE A 216 9.19 2.93 1.03
C ILE A 216 9.54 2.36 2.40
N VAL A 217 9.84 3.22 3.37
CA VAL A 217 10.04 2.80 4.76
C VAL A 217 8.82 3.17 5.58
N GLU A 218 8.23 2.17 6.24
CA GLU A 218 6.99 2.32 7.00
C GLU A 218 7.21 2.60 8.48
N GLY A 219 6.18 3.13 9.13
CA GLY A 219 6.17 3.32 10.58
C GLY A 219 7.10 4.42 11.08
N VAL A 220 7.41 5.42 10.26
CA VAL A 220 8.21 6.58 10.66
C VAL A 220 7.36 7.49 11.55
N GLU A 221 7.77 7.64 12.82
CA GLU A 221 7.03 8.38 13.85
C GLU A 221 7.78 9.60 14.39
N THR A 222 9.11 9.68 14.21
CA THR A 222 9.92 10.77 14.78
C THR A 222 10.78 11.45 13.72
N GLN A 223 11.14 12.71 13.99
CA GLN A 223 12.06 13.47 13.15
C GLN A 223 13.44 12.83 13.09
N GLU A 224 13.93 12.26 14.21
CA GLU A 224 15.20 11.56 14.28
C GLU A 224 15.25 10.36 13.31
N GLN A 225 14.18 9.57 13.27
CA GLN A 225 14.06 8.47 12.29
C GLN A 225 14.12 8.99 10.85
N LEU A 226 13.39 10.06 10.56
CA LEU A 226 13.40 10.68 9.22
C LEU A 226 14.79 11.14 8.82
N ASP A 227 15.53 11.80 9.72
CA ASP A 227 16.86 12.34 9.44
C ASP A 227 17.84 11.19 9.11
N ILE A 228 17.82 10.10 9.89
CA ILE A 228 18.61 8.90 9.60
C ILE A 228 18.23 8.30 8.24
N LEU A 229 16.94 8.17 7.94
CA LEU A 229 16.47 7.58 6.69
C LEU A 229 16.88 8.42 5.47
N ARG A 230 16.92 9.73 5.62
CA ARG A 230 17.43 10.65 4.59
C ARG A 230 18.92 10.50 4.34
N GLU A 231 19.71 10.39 5.42
CA GLU A 231 21.15 10.14 5.32
C GLU A 231 21.45 8.81 4.64
N LEU A 232 20.59 7.79 4.85
CA LEU A 232 20.66 6.50 4.19
C LEU A 232 20.18 6.52 2.73
N GLY A 233 19.60 7.62 2.27
CA GLY A 233 19.14 7.79 0.89
C GLY A 233 17.82 7.08 0.55
N VAL A 234 16.92 6.90 1.54
CA VAL A 234 15.59 6.31 1.33
C VAL A 234 14.74 7.19 0.40
N ASP A 235 14.03 6.57 -0.55
CA ASP A 235 13.21 7.29 -1.53
C ASP A 235 11.94 7.86 -0.89
N TYR A 236 11.17 7.00 -0.21
CA TYR A 236 9.86 7.34 0.34
C TYR A 236 9.69 6.84 1.76
N ILE A 237 8.82 7.49 2.48
CA ILE A 237 8.45 7.15 3.85
C ILE A 237 6.94 7.18 4.04
N GLN A 238 6.47 6.38 4.97
CA GLN A 238 5.08 6.35 5.41
C GLN A 238 5.06 6.22 6.94
N GLY A 239 4.26 7.04 7.63
CA GLY A 239 4.20 6.93 9.09
C GLY A 239 3.45 8.07 9.76
N TYR A 240 3.30 7.93 11.08
CA TYR A 240 2.53 8.88 11.91
C TYR A 240 3.24 10.21 12.13
N LEU A 241 4.51 10.31 11.75
CA LEU A 241 5.21 11.60 11.70
C LEU A 241 4.46 12.61 10.82
N TYR A 242 3.88 12.15 9.72
CA TYR A 242 3.14 12.99 8.78
C TYR A 242 1.63 12.88 8.96
N SER A 243 1.09 11.66 8.95
CA SER A 243 -0.33 11.45 9.14
C SER A 243 -0.68 9.99 9.47
N LYS A 244 -1.70 9.81 10.28
CA LYS A 244 -2.43 8.54 10.37
C LYS A 244 -3.28 8.37 9.10
N PRO A 245 -3.79 7.14 8.82
CA PRO A 245 -4.76 6.93 7.75
C PRO A 245 -6.00 7.83 7.90
N LEU A 246 -6.29 8.66 6.90
CA LEU A 246 -7.35 9.67 6.90
C LEU A 246 -8.56 9.20 6.08
N PRO A 247 -9.79 9.51 6.49
CA PRO A 247 -10.97 9.43 5.63
C PRO A 247 -10.75 10.23 4.34
N ALA A 248 -11.41 9.84 3.24
CA ALA A 248 -11.17 10.44 1.92
C ALA A 248 -11.26 11.97 1.89
N ARG A 249 -12.21 12.57 2.61
CA ARG A 249 -12.36 14.03 2.67
C ARG A 249 -11.17 14.68 3.36
N GLU A 250 -10.79 14.18 4.53
CA GLU A 250 -9.67 14.70 5.30
C GLU A 250 -8.34 14.53 4.54
N PHE A 251 -8.19 13.42 3.77
CA PHE A 251 -7.03 13.22 2.91
C PHE A 251 -6.96 14.25 1.77
N VAL A 252 -8.09 14.60 1.17
CA VAL A 252 -8.15 15.67 0.15
C VAL A 252 -7.76 17.02 0.74
N ASP A 253 -8.27 17.35 1.94
CA ASP A 253 -7.92 18.58 2.66
C ASP A 253 -6.40 18.61 3.00
N TYR A 254 -5.85 17.47 3.42
CA TYR A 254 -4.41 17.29 3.67
C TYR A 254 -3.57 17.52 2.39
N LEU A 255 -3.99 16.98 1.24
CA LEU A 255 -3.30 17.20 -0.04
C LEU A 255 -3.33 18.68 -0.46
N ALA A 256 -4.46 19.36 -0.26
CA ALA A 256 -4.62 20.77 -0.59
C ALA A 256 -3.71 21.67 0.27
N GLY A 257 -3.58 21.37 1.56
CA GLY A 257 -2.65 22.08 2.46
C GLY A 257 -1.19 21.91 2.06
N ASN A 258 -0.78 20.68 1.77
CA ASN A 258 0.60 20.39 1.31
C ASN A 258 0.93 21.04 -0.04
N ALA A 259 -0.04 21.23 -0.93
CA ALA A 259 0.18 21.91 -2.21
C ALA A 259 0.48 23.39 -2.00
N GLN A 260 -0.24 24.08 -1.10
CA GLN A 260 -0.05 25.49 -0.79
C GLN A 260 1.29 25.78 -0.12
N GLU A 261 1.74 24.93 0.82
CA GLU A 261 3.05 25.08 1.47
C GLU A 261 4.19 24.93 0.46
N SER A 262 4.05 24.04 -0.51
CA SER A 262 5.07 23.85 -1.57
C SER A 262 5.17 25.05 -2.52
N GLU A 263 4.06 25.72 -2.85
CA GLU A 263 4.06 26.94 -3.67
C GLU A 263 4.62 28.15 -2.92
N GLY A 264 4.33 28.26 -1.62
CA GLY A 264 4.86 29.31 -0.75
C GLY A 264 6.40 29.24 -0.59
N GLN A 265 6.94 28.02 -0.45
CA GLN A 265 8.40 27.81 -0.36
C GLN A 265 9.12 28.11 -1.68
N LEU A 266 8.54 27.77 -2.84
CA LEU A 266 9.10 28.14 -4.14
C LEU A 266 9.12 29.66 -4.39
N SER A 267 8.08 30.37 -3.95
CA SER A 267 7.99 31.84 -4.06
C SER A 267 9.04 32.55 -3.20
N LEU A 268 9.35 32.02 -2.01
CA LEU A 268 10.39 32.56 -1.12
C LEU A 268 11.82 32.23 -1.60
N ALA A 269 12.02 31.15 -2.33
CA ALA A 269 13.33 30.77 -2.89
C ALA A 269 13.68 31.51 -4.18
N LEU A 270 12.70 32.15 -4.84
CA LEU A 270 12.87 32.94 -6.08
C LEU A 270 12.83 34.45 -5.85
N SER A 271 12.61 34.88 -4.61
CA SER A 271 12.68 36.29 -4.16
C SER A 271 14.00 36.57 -3.47
#